data_318c74fdcf7377e04cf754ba8f6ce757
#
_entry.id   318c74fdcf7377e04cf754ba8f6ce757
#
_cell.length_a   1.000
_cell.length_b   1.000
_cell.length_c   1.000
_cell.angle_alpha   90.00
_cell.angle_beta   90.00
_cell.angle_gamma   90.00
#
_symmetry.space_group_name_H-M   'P 1'
#
loop_
_entity.id
_entity.type
_entity.pdbx_description
1 polymer ?
#
loop_
_entity_poly.entity_id
_entity_poly.type
_entity_poly.pdbx_seq_one_letter_code
_entity_poly.pdbx_strand_id
1 'polypeptide(L)'
;MPPVSEIVLIVDDDAAVRGALKFALEVEGFRVRLYDGSAALLADGDLPVRGCLVVDYRMPGIDGLELVEMLRARKVGLPAILISGRVNRQLRSRAERAGVIRVLEKPLSDTALIESIRLALAPTG
;
A
#
# COMPACT_ATOMS: atom_id res chain seq x y z
N MET A 1 16.33 0.80 22.71
CA MET A 1 16.43 0.16 21.40
C MET A 1 15.82 1.06 20.35
N PRO A 2 16.57 1.42 19.33
CA PRO A 2 15.97 2.23 18.29
C PRO A 2 14.81 1.47 17.63
N PRO A 3 13.75 2.15 17.26
CA PRO A 3 12.67 1.49 16.55
C PRO A 3 13.19 0.91 15.24
N VAL A 4 12.75 -0.28 14.91
CA VAL A 4 13.03 -0.87 13.61
C VAL A 4 12.41 0.06 12.58
N SER A 5 13.19 0.45 11.57
CA SER A 5 12.66 1.28 10.49
C SER A 5 11.51 0.55 9.82
N GLU A 6 10.34 1.13 9.90
CA GLU A 6 9.16 0.55 9.32
C GLU A 6 9.18 0.74 7.81
N ILE A 7 8.80 -0.30 7.08
CA ILE A 7 8.90 -0.32 5.64
C ILE A 7 7.53 -0.18 4.99
N VAL A 8 7.48 0.70 3.99
CA VAL A 8 6.28 0.91 3.18
C VAL A 8 6.57 0.43 1.76
N LEU A 9 5.73 -0.44 1.26
CA LEU A 9 5.82 -0.96 -0.10
C LEU A 9 4.82 -0.20 -0.96
N ILE A 10 5.32 0.56 -1.94
CA ILE A 10 4.48 1.36 -2.83
C ILE A 10 4.39 0.67 -4.18
N VAL A 11 3.17 0.40 -4.62
CA VAL A 11 2.90 -0.21 -5.92
C VAL A 11 2.08 0.77 -6.75
N ASP A 12 2.68 1.31 -7.80
CA ASP A 12 2.03 2.28 -8.68
C ASP A 12 2.78 2.28 -10.01
N ASP A 13 2.05 2.28 -11.12
CA ASP A 13 2.64 2.26 -12.44
C ASP A 13 3.14 3.63 -12.91
N ASP A 14 2.81 4.70 -12.21
CA ASP A 14 3.25 6.06 -12.53
C ASP A 14 4.55 6.38 -11.79
N ALA A 15 5.64 6.56 -12.55
CA ALA A 15 6.96 6.82 -11.97
C ALA A 15 7.01 8.14 -11.19
N ALA A 16 6.31 9.16 -11.66
CA ALA A 16 6.28 10.45 -10.97
C ALA A 16 5.58 10.33 -9.61
N VAL A 17 4.48 9.57 -9.56
CA VAL A 17 3.74 9.32 -8.32
C VAL A 17 4.61 8.52 -7.36
N ARG A 18 5.28 7.46 -7.84
CA ARG A 18 6.18 6.67 -6.99
C ARG A 18 7.25 7.53 -6.36
N GLY A 19 7.90 8.37 -7.16
CA GLY A 19 8.98 9.25 -6.66
C GLY A 19 8.49 10.25 -5.64
N ALA A 20 7.34 10.86 -5.89
CA ALA A 20 6.76 11.83 -4.97
C ALA A 20 6.37 11.18 -3.64
N LEU A 21 5.76 10.01 -3.68
CA LEU A 21 5.39 9.30 -2.46
C LEU A 21 6.61 8.85 -1.68
N LYS A 22 7.62 8.32 -2.37
CA LYS A 22 8.87 7.93 -1.73
C LYS A 22 9.49 9.09 -0.98
N PHE A 23 9.60 10.25 -1.64
CA PHE A 23 10.17 11.43 -1.02
C PHE A 23 9.38 11.84 0.23
N ALA A 24 8.07 11.95 0.12
CA ALA A 24 7.22 12.37 1.23
C ALA A 24 7.32 11.40 2.42
N LEU A 25 7.37 10.11 2.16
CA LEU A 25 7.42 9.11 3.22
C LEU A 25 8.81 9.00 3.86
N GLU A 26 9.87 9.15 3.08
CA GLU A 26 11.22 9.12 3.63
C GLU A 26 11.49 10.33 4.52
N VAL A 27 10.93 11.48 4.19
CA VAL A 27 11.00 12.67 5.07
C VAL A 27 10.38 12.37 6.44
N GLU A 28 9.36 11.53 6.48
CA GLU A 28 8.71 11.14 7.73
C GLU A 28 9.40 9.98 8.45
N GLY A 29 10.51 9.48 7.91
CA GLY A 29 11.32 8.46 8.54
C GLY A 29 10.99 7.03 8.12
N PHE A 30 10.11 6.83 7.16
CA PHE A 30 9.81 5.48 6.68
C PHE A 30 10.87 5.00 5.68
N ARG A 31 11.13 3.71 5.69
CA ARG A 31 11.85 3.07 4.59
C ARG A 31 10.83 2.74 3.50
N VAL A 32 11.24 2.86 2.24
CA VAL A 32 10.31 2.70 1.12
C VAL A 32 10.90 1.74 0.09
N ARG A 33 10.10 0.78 -0.35
CA ARG A 33 10.37 -0.03 -1.55
C ARG A 33 9.35 0.35 -2.61
N LEU A 34 9.82 0.46 -3.84
CA LEU A 34 8.98 0.83 -4.97
C LEU A 34 8.80 -0.34 -5.92
N TYR A 35 7.58 -0.52 -6.40
CA TYR A 35 7.22 -1.51 -7.41
C TYR A 35 6.43 -0.81 -8.50
N ASP A 36 6.77 -1.05 -9.75
CA ASP A 36 6.13 -0.39 -10.88
C ASP A 36 4.82 -1.06 -11.32
N GLY A 37 4.43 -2.11 -10.65
CA GLY A 37 3.18 -2.81 -10.92
C GLY A 37 3.04 -4.05 -10.07
N SER A 38 1.91 -4.71 -10.20
CA SER A 38 1.59 -5.90 -9.41
C SER A 38 2.55 -7.05 -9.66
N ALA A 39 2.95 -7.25 -10.92
CA ALA A 39 3.86 -8.34 -11.28
C ALA A 39 5.21 -8.24 -10.55
N ALA A 40 5.73 -7.01 -10.44
CA ALA A 40 7.00 -6.79 -9.74
C ALA A 40 6.89 -7.16 -8.26
N LEU A 41 5.80 -6.79 -7.61
CA LEU A 41 5.58 -7.15 -6.22
C LEU A 41 5.41 -8.65 -6.04
N LEU A 42 4.61 -9.29 -6.90
CA LEU A 42 4.36 -10.73 -6.81
C LEU A 42 5.62 -11.56 -7.08
N ALA A 43 6.57 -11.02 -7.84
CA ALA A 43 7.83 -11.68 -8.13
C ALA A 43 8.88 -11.50 -7.02
N ASP A 44 8.65 -10.60 -6.08
CA ASP A 44 9.59 -10.37 -4.98
C ASP A 44 9.46 -11.49 -3.95
N GLY A 45 10.44 -12.37 -3.89
CA GLY A 45 10.47 -13.48 -2.94
C GLY A 45 10.92 -13.08 -1.54
N ASP A 46 11.21 -11.80 -1.32
CA ASP A 46 11.74 -11.32 -0.05
C ASP A 46 10.86 -10.20 0.54
N LEU A 47 9.55 -10.45 0.55
CA LEU A 47 8.64 -9.49 1.16
C LEU A 47 8.82 -9.46 2.67
N PRO A 48 8.78 -8.27 3.28
CA PRO A 48 8.93 -8.19 4.73
C PRO A 48 7.73 -8.80 5.44
N VAL A 49 7.96 -9.31 6.63
CA VAL A 49 6.88 -9.83 7.48
C VAL A 49 6.07 -8.67 8.07
N ARG A 50 6.73 -7.56 8.33
CA ARG A 50 6.11 -6.35 8.89
C ARG A 50 6.31 -5.19 7.95
N GLY A 51 5.26 -4.44 7.73
CA GLY A 51 5.27 -3.31 6.84
C GLY A 51 3.87 -2.92 6.45
N CYS A 52 3.77 -2.01 5.49
CA CYS A 52 2.49 -1.53 4.98
C CYS A 52 2.53 -1.46 3.47
N LEU A 53 1.48 -1.95 2.82
CA LEU A 53 1.31 -1.83 1.38
C LEU A 53 0.52 -0.56 1.06
N VAL A 54 1.01 0.20 0.08
CA VAL A 54 0.27 1.32 -0.50
C VAL A 54 0.14 1.02 -1.98
N VAL A 55 -1.07 0.77 -2.44
CA VAL A 55 -1.33 0.22 -3.76
C VAL A 55 -2.31 1.09 -4.52
N ASP A 56 -1.94 1.50 -5.73
CA ASP A 56 -2.87 2.17 -6.62
C ASP A 56 -3.85 1.16 -7.19
N TYR A 57 -5.14 1.50 -7.21
CA TYR A 57 -6.16 0.58 -7.71
C TYR A 57 -6.00 0.32 -9.20
N ARG A 58 -5.84 1.39 -9.99
CA ARG A 58 -5.81 1.26 -11.45
C ARG A 58 -4.39 1.07 -11.96
N MET A 59 -4.09 -0.16 -12.35
CA MET A 59 -2.82 -0.53 -12.95
C MET A 59 -3.08 -1.49 -14.11
N PRO A 60 -2.24 -1.47 -15.16
CA PRO A 60 -2.37 -2.45 -16.23
C PRO A 60 -2.22 -3.88 -15.73
N GLY A 61 -2.98 -4.79 -16.30
CA GLY A 61 -2.94 -6.19 -15.90
C GLY A 61 -3.71 -6.43 -14.62
N ILE A 62 -3.01 -6.76 -13.55
CA ILE A 62 -3.62 -7.03 -12.23
C ILE A 62 -3.80 -5.70 -11.52
N ASP A 63 -5.05 -5.35 -11.20
CA ASP A 63 -5.32 -4.12 -10.48
C ASP A 63 -4.92 -4.23 -9.01
N GLY A 64 -4.92 -3.09 -8.30
CA GLY A 64 -4.44 -3.05 -6.92
C GLY A 64 -5.24 -3.91 -5.96
N LEU A 65 -6.54 -4.03 -6.16
CA LEU A 65 -7.36 -4.85 -5.29
C LEU A 65 -7.17 -6.33 -5.57
N GLU A 66 -7.09 -6.71 -6.84
CA GLU A 66 -6.74 -8.07 -7.22
C GLU A 66 -5.38 -8.48 -6.64
N LEU A 67 -4.42 -7.56 -6.66
CA LEU A 67 -3.10 -7.80 -6.07
C LEU A 67 -3.23 -8.13 -4.58
N VAL A 68 -3.99 -7.33 -3.83
CA VAL A 68 -4.18 -7.59 -2.40
C VAL A 68 -4.86 -8.94 -2.20
N GLU A 69 -5.87 -9.27 -2.99
CA GLU A 69 -6.55 -10.55 -2.91
C GLU A 69 -5.58 -11.72 -3.16
N MET A 70 -4.70 -11.58 -4.15
CA MET A 70 -3.69 -12.61 -4.44
C MET A 70 -2.69 -12.76 -3.30
N LEU A 71 -2.30 -11.65 -2.68
CA LEU A 71 -1.39 -11.70 -1.53
C LEU A 71 -2.06 -12.43 -0.35
N ARG A 72 -3.34 -12.18 -0.11
CA ARG A 72 -4.07 -12.89 0.95
C ARG A 72 -4.13 -14.38 0.66
N ALA A 73 -4.33 -14.77 -0.60
CA ALA A 73 -4.31 -16.17 -0.99
C ALA A 73 -2.94 -16.82 -0.75
N ARG A 74 -1.87 -16.05 -0.83
CA ARG A 74 -0.50 -16.49 -0.51
C ARG A 74 -0.17 -16.35 0.97
N LYS A 75 -1.14 -16.00 1.79
CA LYS A 75 -1.00 -15.79 3.24
C LYS A 75 -0.03 -14.66 3.60
N VAL A 76 0.08 -13.66 2.73
CA VAL A 76 0.79 -12.43 3.02
C VAL A 76 -0.19 -11.48 3.68
N GLY A 77 0.01 -11.22 4.97
CA GLY A 77 -0.93 -10.46 5.80
C GLY A 77 -0.56 -9.00 6.01
N LEU A 78 0.28 -8.43 5.16
CA LEU A 78 0.66 -7.03 5.29
C LEU A 78 -0.58 -6.13 5.20
N PRO A 79 -0.76 -5.19 6.13
CA PRO A 79 -1.87 -4.24 6.01
C PRO A 79 -1.73 -3.44 4.73
N ALA A 80 -2.85 -3.17 4.08
CA ALA A 80 -2.88 -2.54 2.77
C ALA A 80 -3.75 -1.28 2.78
N ILE A 81 -3.27 -0.25 2.11
CA ILE A 81 -3.99 0.98 1.82
C ILE A 81 -4.18 1.03 0.32
N LEU A 82 -5.42 1.19 -0.12
CA LEU A 82 -5.77 1.28 -1.54
C LEU A 82 -6.02 2.73 -1.91
N ILE A 83 -5.45 3.17 -3.01
CA ILE A 83 -5.64 4.52 -3.52
C ILE A 83 -6.40 4.43 -4.84
N SER A 84 -7.45 5.22 -5.01
CA SER A 84 -8.29 5.17 -6.21
C SER A 84 -8.77 6.56 -6.60
N GLY A 85 -8.89 6.81 -7.89
CA GLY A 85 -9.48 8.05 -8.39
C GLY A 85 -10.99 8.11 -8.20
N ARG A 86 -11.63 6.95 -8.09
CA ARG A 86 -13.06 6.86 -7.80
C ARG A 86 -13.30 5.81 -6.75
N VAL A 87 -14.04 6.18 -5.72
CA VAL A 87 -14.39 5.28 -4.63
C VAL A 87 -15.90 5.19 -4.55
N ASN A 88 -16.42 3.97 -4.64
CA ASN A 88 -17.84 3.70 -4.48
C ASN A 88 -18.04 2.62 -3.43
N ARG A 89 -19.31 2.33 -3.13
CA ARG A 89 -19.64 1.35 -2.08
C ARG A 89 -19.14 -0.04 -2.42
N GLN A 90 -19.22 -0.44 -3.68
CA GLN A 90 -18.78 -1.76 -4.12
C GLN A 90 -17.27 -1.93 -3.94
N LEU A 91 -16.50 -0.91 -4.30
CA LEU A 91 -15.06 -0.94 -4.12
C LEU A 91 -14.70 -1.03 -2.64
N ARG A 92 -15.34 -0.19 -1.80
CA ARG A 92 -15.08 -0.21 -0.36
C ARG A 92 -15.41 -1.58 0.26
N SER A 93 -16.53 -2.15 -0.13
CA SER A 93 -16.96 -3.45 0.39
C SER A 93 -15.98 -4.56 0.01
N ARG A 94 -15.57 -4.58 -1.26
CA ARG A 94 -14.61 -5.57 -1.74
C ARG A 94 -13.23 -5.39 -1.08
N ALA A 95 -12.80 -4.15 -0.93
CA ALA A 95 -11.54 -3.83 -0.27
C ALA A 95 -11.55 -4.30 1.19
N GLU A 96 -12.64 -4.04 1.89
CA GLU A 96 -12.79 -4.47 3.28
C GLU A 96 -12.69 -5.99 3.40
N ARG A 97 -13.36 -6.72 2.51
CA ARG A 97 -13.28 -8.18 2.50
C ARG A 97 -11.87 -8.70 2.23
N ALA A 98 -11.07 -7.95 1.47
CA ALA A 98 -9.67 -8.31 1.19
C ALA A 98 -8.72 -7.91 2.31
N GLY A 99 -9.22 -7.26 3.37
CA GLY A 99 -8.39 -6.81 4.48
C GLY A 99 -7.68 -5.51 4.23
N VAL A 100 -8.15 -4.71 3.27
CA VAL A 100 -7.65 -3.34 3.07
C VAL A 100 -8.15 -2.50 4.24
N ILE A 101 -7.24 -1.81 4.91
CA ILE A 101 -7.60 -1.04 6.11
C ILE A 101 -8.12 0.34 5.79
N ARG A 102 -7.73 0.91 4.67
CA ARG A 102 -8.19 2.22 4.21
C ARG A 102 -8.26 2.28 2.71
N VAL A 103 -9.29 2.96 2.20
CA VAL A 103 -9.38 3.32 0.78
C VAL A 103 -9.32 4.84 0.73
N LEU A 104 -8.31 5.38 0.06
CA LEU A 104 -8.11 6.81 -0.08
C LEU A 104 -8.44 7.25 -1.50
N GLU A 105 -9.21 8.32 -1.63
CA GLU A 105 -9.60 8.85 -2.93
C GLU A 105 -8.64 9.96 -3.37
N LYS A 106 -8.30 9.97 -4.65
CA LYS A 106 -7.49 11.03 -5.24
C LYS A 106 -8.34 12.30 -5.42
N PRO A 107 -7.78 13.49 -5.28
CA PRO A 107 -6.36 13.80 -5.06
C PRO A 107 -5.91 13.43 -3.65
N LEU A 108 -4.72 12.84 -3.57
CA LEU A 108 -4.23 12.28 -2.33
C LEU A 108 -3.60 13.34 -1.45
N SER A 109 -4.04 13.40 -0.19
CA SER A 109 -3.41 14.24 0.82
C SER A 109 -2.25 13.47 1.46
N ASP A 110 -1.06 14.07 1.52
CA ASP A 110 0.09 13.45 2.19
C ASP A 110 -0.24 13.15 3.66
N THR A 111 -0.95 14.07 4.32
CA THR A 111 -1.35 13.89 5.71
C THR A 111 -2.24 12.66 5.88
N ALA A 112 -3.25 12.52 5.02
CA ALA A 112 -4.16 11.38 5.10
C ALA A 112 -3.43 10.06 4.86
N LEU A 113 -2.49 10.04 3.91
CA LEU A 113 -1.70 8.85 3.63
C LEU A 113 -0.81 8.49 4.81
N ILE A 114 -0.07 9.46 5.34
CA ILE A 114 0.84 9.24 6.46
C ILE A 114 0.08 8.74 7.69
N GLU A 115 -1.06 9.35 8.00
CA GLU A 115 -1.89 8.91 9.12
C GLU A 115 -2.37 7.47 8.92
N SER A 116 -2.77 7.13 7.70
CA SER A 116 -3.23 5.77 7.38
C SER A 116 -2.09 4.76 7.54
N ILE A 117 -0.89 5.11 7.10
CA ILE A 117 0.28 4.24 7.25
C ILE A 117 0.63 4.05 8.73
N ARG A 118 0.62 5.12 9.52
CA ARG A 118 0.91 5.02 10.95
C ARG A 118 -0.11 4.14 11.65
N LEU A 119 -1.39 4.26 11.26
CA LEU A 119 -2.43 3.39 11.79
C LEU A 119 -2.17 1.92 11.42
N ALA A 120 -1.78 1.68 10.18
CA ALA A 120 -1.49 0.33 9.69
C ALA A 120 -0.32 -0.32 10.43
N LEU A 121 0.67 0.48 10.80
CA LEU A 121 1.89 0.00 11.45
C LEU A 121 1.81 0.03 12.97
N ALA A 122 0.74 0.57 13.52
CA ALA A 122 0.56 0.64 14.97
C ALA A 122 0.49 -0.78 15.56
N PRO A 123 1.14 -1.02 16.70
CA PRO A 123 1.03 -2.33 17.32
C PRO A 123 -0.41 -2.60 17.72
N THR A 124 -0.88 -3.82 17.40
CA THR A 124 -2.18 -4.30 17.85
C THR A 124 -1.98 -4.83 19.25
N GLY A 125 -2.49 -4.09 20.18
CA GLY A 125 -2.29 -4.43 21.55
C GLY A 125 -3.40 -5.12 22.22
#